data_e6ae0968f6f8da15d2475d73647c4a1b
#
_entry.id   e6ae0968f6f8da15d2475d73647c4a1b
#
_cell.length_a   1.000
_cell.length_b   1.000
_cell.length_c   1.000
_cell.angle_alpha   90.00
_cell.angle_beta   90.00
_cell.angle_gamma   90.00
#
_symmetry.space_group_name_H-M   'P 1'
#
loop_
_entity.id
_entity.type
_entity.pdbx_description
1 polymer ?
#
loop_
_entity_poly.entity_id
_entity_poly.type
_entity_poly.pdbx_seq_one_letter_code
_entity_poly.pdbx_strand_id
1 'polypeptide(L)'
;MNKSNSLFDKQLIKESLGASVRKLDPRTMIKNPIMFTVEIVTAVMFVLLFYILISGDTTQGSFGYNLVVFVVLFITLLFANFAEAIAEARGKAQADSLRKTREETPAKLVNGNTVRIVSSNALKKNDIFECEAGDIVPADGEIIEGLASIDESAITGESAPVIREAGGDKSSVTGGTKVLSDRIRVRVTAMPGESFLDKMISLVEGASRQKTPNEIALTILLAGFTIVFVIVCATLKPFADYVGANITIAAFISLFVCLIPTTIGGLLSAIGIAGMDRALRANVITKSGKA
;
A
#
# COMPACT_ATOMS: atom_id res chain seq x y z
N MET A 1 12.78 11.55 -19.58
CA MET A 1 11.48 12.24 -19.41
C MET A 1 10.56 11.34 -18.59
N ASN A 2 10.51 11.56 -17.29
CA ASN A 2 9.61 10.83 -16.40
C ASN A 2 8.16 11.17 -16.77
N LYS A 3 7.40 10.18 -17.28
CA LYS A 3 5.94 10.26 -17.23
C LYS A 3 5.59 10.35 -15.74
N SER A 4 5.22 11.56 -15.29
CA SER A 4 4.59 11.75 -13.99
C SER A 4 3.44 10.74 -13.93
N ASN A 5 3.55 9.72 -13.06
CA ASN A 5 2.45 8.84 -12.77
C ASN A 5 1.28 9.71 -12.31
N SER A 6 0.36 9.94 -13.22
CA SER A 6 -0.83 10.73 -12.95
C SER A 6 -1.55 10.05 -11.81
N LEU A 7 -2.10 10.86 -10.88
CA LEU A 7 -2.91 10.37 -9.75
C LEU A 7 -4.04 9.41 -10.19
N PHE A 8 -4.37 9.40 -11.48
CA PHE A 8 -5.43 8.61 -12.10
C PHE A 8 -4.90 7.82 -13.31
N ASP A 9 -3.96 6.89 -13.07
CA ASP A 9 -3.62 5.90 -14.09
C ASP A 9 -4.84 4.98 -14.30
N LYS A 10 -5.31 4.88 -15.56
CA LYS A 10 -6.49 4.08 -15.93
C LYS A 10 -6.34 2.61 -15.53
N GLN A 11 -5.12 2.08 -15.60
CA GLN A 11 -4.86 0.69 -15.24
C GLN A 11 -4.98 0.49 -13.73
N LEU A 12 -4.40 1.40 -12.94
CA LEU A 12 -4.49 1.40 -11.48
C LEU A 12 -5.94 1.49 -10.99
N ILE A 13 -6.75 2.37 -11.61
CA ILE A 13 -8.17 2.50 -11.29
C ILE A 13 -8.92 1.20 -11.58
N LYS A 14 -8.68 0.58 -12.75
CA LYS A 14 -9.35 -0.66 -13.14
C LYS A 14 -9.01 -1.81 -12.20
N GLU A 15 -7.74 -1.95 -11.83
CA GLU A 15 -7.27 -2.96 -10.87
C GLU A 15 -7.87 -2.73 -9.47
N SER A 16 -7.92 -1.47 -9.03
CA SER A 16 -8.49 -1.09 -7.74
C SER A 16 -10.00 -1.30 -7.67
N LEU A 17 -10.74 -1.08 -8.78
CA LEU A 17 -12.16 -1.41 -8.87
C LEU A 17 -12.41 -2.92 -8.74
N GLY A 18 -11.61 -3.74 -9.41
CA GLY A 18 -11.69 -5.20 -9.25
C GLY A 18 -11.35 -5.65 -7.83
N ALA A 19 -10.34 -5.03 -7.23
CA ALA A 19 -9.94 -5.32 -5.87
C ALA A 19 -11.00 -4.88 -4.83
N SER A 20 -11.70 -3.76 -5.05
CA SER A 20 -12.76 -3.28 -4.14
C SER A 20 -13.92 -4.28 -4.01
N VAL A 21 -14.26 -4.96 -5.10
CA VAL A 21 -15.28 -6.02 -5.10
C VAL A 21 -14.76 -7.28 -4.39
N ARG A 22 -13.49 -7.67 -4.63
CA ARG A 22 -12.88 -8.81 -3.93
C ARG A 22 -12.76 -8.60 -2.42
N LYS A 23 -12.59 -7.35 -1.99
CA LYS A 23 -12.55 -6.97 -0.58
C LYS A 23 -13.89 -7.06 0.15
N LEU A 24 -14.99 -7.30 -0.57
CA LEU A 24 -16.29 -7.65 0.02
C LEU A 24 -16.30 -9.08 0.60
N ASP A 25 -15.18 -9.80 0.64
CA ASP A 25 -15.07 -11.05 1.36
C ASP A 25 -15.08 -10.78 2.88
N PRO A 26 -16.06 -11.31 3.65
CA PRO A 26 -16.18 -11.10 5.10
C PRO A 26 -14.91 -11.46 5.87
N ARG A 27 -14.12 -12.43 5.38
CA ARG A 27 -12.84 -12.82 5.98
C ARG A 27 -11.79 -11.70 5.93
N THR A 28 -11.88 -10.87 4.91
CA THR A 28 -11.00 -9.70 4.76
C THR A 28 -11.53 -8.53 5.56
N MET A 29 -12.85 -8.30 5.53
CA MET A 29 -13.52 -7.18 6.18
C MET A 29 -13.48 -7.26 7.70
N ILE A 30 -13.43 -8.44 8.31
CA ILE A 30 -13.36 -8.62 9.78
C ILE A 30 -12.13 -7.92 10.41
N LYS A 31 -11.10 -7.64 9.61
CA LYS A 31 -9.92 -6.87 10.06
C LYS A 31 -10.22 -5.40 10.33
N ASN A 32 -11.31 -4.88 9.77
CA ASN A 32 -11.84 -3.55 9.99
C ASN A 32 -13.27 -3.67 10.59
N PRO A 33 -13.41 -3.68 11.93
CA PRO A 33 -14.68 -3.98 12.59
C PRO A 33 -15.81 -3.02 12.20
N ILE A 34 -15.48 -1.77 11.87
CA ILE A 34 -16.46 -0.76 11.47
C ILE A 34 -17.04 -1.11 10.10
N MET A 35 -16.15 -1.33 9.12
CA MET A 35 -16.59 -1.65 7.76
C MET A 35 -17.25 -3.02 7.70
N PHE A 36 -16.83 -3.97 8.52
CA PHE A 36 -17.50 -5.26 8.68
C PHE A 36 -18.92 -5.12 9.20
N THR A 37 -19.15 -4.23 10.17
CA THR A 37 -20.49 -3.95 10.66
C THR A 37 -21.39 -3.34 9.57
N VAL A 38 -20.84 -2.41 8.76
CA VAL A 38 -21.56 -1.84 7.60
C VAL A 38 -21.89 -2.92 6.57
N GLU A 39 -20.98 -3.86 6.34
CA GLU A 39 -21.23 -5.00 5.45
C GLU A 39 -22.38 -5.88 5.94
N ILE A 40 -22.40 -6.22 7.23
CA ILE A 40 -23.49 -7.01 7.84
C ILE A 40 -24.83 -6.31 7.65
N VAL A 41 -24.93 -5.01 8.00
CA VAL A 41 -26.21 -4.30 7.86
C VAL A 41 -26.62 -4.11 6.40
N THR A 42 -25.67 -4.00 5.48
CA THR A 42 -25.93 -3.98 4.03
C THR A 42 -26.50 -5.33 3.56
N ALA A 43 -25.93 -6.43 4.05
CA ALA A 43 -26.46 -7.77 3.77
C ALA A 43 -27.89 -7.97 4.34
N VAL A 44 -28.16 -7.47 5.55
CA VAL A 44 -29.51 -7.47 6.13
C VAL A 44 -30.49 -6.68 5.25
N MET A 45 -30.09 -5.49 4.76
CA MET A 45 -30.93 -4.71 3.84
C MET A 45 -31.18 -5.44 2.51
N PHE A 46 -30.19 -6.17 2.00
CA PHE A 46 -30.37 -6.99 0.80
C PHE A 46 -31.41 -8.09 1.01
N VAL A 47 -31.32 -8.81 2.12
CA VAL A 47 -32.31 -9.84 2.48
C VAL A 47 -33.72 -9.23 2.67
N LEU A 48 -33.81 -8.07 3.31
CA LEU A 48 -35.06 -7.35 3.49
C LEU A 48 -35.72 -6.96 2.16
N LEU A 49 -34.91 -6.49 1.18
CA LEU A 49 -35.41 -6.18 -0.16
C LEU A 49 -36.03 -7.41 -0.86
N PHE A 50 -35.37 -8.57 -0.76
CA PHE A 50 -35.92 -9.83 -1.28
C PHE A 50 -37.22 -10.23 -0.56
N TYR A 51 -37.26 -10.07 0.76
CA TYR A 51 -38.47 -10.34 1.53
C TYR A 51 -39.61 -9.46 1.06
N ILE A 52 -39.43 -8.14 0.94
CA ILE A 52 -40.46 -7.20 0.47
C ILE A 52 -40.91 -7.54 -0.95
N LEU A 53 -39.97 -7.92 -1.83
CA LEU A 53 -40.30 -8.26 -3.22
C LEU A 53 -41.16 -9.52 -3.34
N ILE A 54 -40.94 -10.52 -2.48
CA ILE A 54 -41.67 -11.79 -2.50
C ILE A 54 -42.97 -11.69 -1.75
N SER A 55 -42.97 -11.06 -0.57
CA SER A 55 -44.17 -10.99 0.30
C SER A 55 -45.16 -9.89 -0.08
N GLY A 56 -44.69 -8.84 -0.79
CA GLY A 56 -45.47 -7.64 -1.04
C GLY A 56 -45.74 -6.83 0.22
N ASP A 57 -45.11 -7.17 1.35
CA ASP A 57 -45.34 -6.52 2.65
C ASP A 57 -44.69 -5.12 2.66
N THR A 58 -45.49 -4.10 2.91
CA THR A 58 -45.08 -2.69 3.00
C THR A 58 -44.94 -2.18 4.44
N THR A 59 -45.08 -3.05 5.43
CA THR A 59 -44.93 -2.67 6.86
C THR A 59 -43.53 -2.13 7.19
N GLN A 60 -42.53 -2.58 6.46
CA GLN A 60 -41.14 -2.14 6.56
C GLN A 60 -40.81 -0.94 5.64
N GLY A 61 -41.82 -0.27 5.10
CA GLY A 61 -41.67 0.82 4.14
C GLY A 61 -41.77 0.36 2.69
N SER A 62 -41.84 1.33 1.76
CA SER A 62 -41.90 1.02 0.33
C SER A 62 -40.59 0.34 -0.18
N PHE A 63 -40.72 -0.50 -1.20
CA PHE A 63 -39.57 -1.12 -1.86
C PHE A 63 -38.54 -0.08 -2.32
N GLY A 64 -39.00 1.04 -2.92
CA GLY A 64 -38.14 2.12 -3.39
C GLY A 64 -37.31 2.77 -2.27
N TYR A 65 -37.92 3.00 -1.10
CA TYR A 65 -37.20 3.54 0.06
C TYR A 65 -36.11 2.58 0.52
N ASN A 66 -36.42 1.31 0.71
CA ASN A 66 -35.46 0.30 1.15
C ASN A 66 -34.35 0.10 0.10
N LEU A 67 -34.67 0.17 -1.20
CA LEU A 67 -33.70 0.08 -2.28
C LEU A 67 -32.70 1.26 -2.23
N VAL A 68 -33.17 2.48 -2.03
CA VAL A 68 -32.31 3.66 -1.91
C VAL A 68 -31.35 3.49 -0.74
N VAL A 69 -31.83 3.09 0.43
CA VAL A 69 -30.98 2.85 1.61
C VAL A 69 -29.93 1.78 1.31
N PHE A 70 -30.33 0.65 0.71
CA PHE A 70 -29.37 -0.40 0.32
C PHE A 70 -28.32 0.11 -0.65
N VAL A 71 -28.71 0.83 -1.70
CA VAL A 71 -27.78 1.35 -2.73
C VAL A 71 -26.77 2.33 -2.10
N VAL A 72 -27.23 3.22 -1.22
CA VAL A 72 -26.34 4.16 -0.51
C VAL A 72 -25.33 3.42 0.36
N LEU A 73 -25.75 2.43 1.13
CA LEU A 73 -24.87 1.61 1.96
C LEU A 73 -23.87 0.82 1.12
N PHE A 74 -24.33 0.22 0.03
CA PHE A 74 -23.49 -0.58 -0.88
C PHE A 74 -22.45 0.28 -1.58
N ILE A 75 -22.83 1.47 -2.06
CA ILE A 75 -21.88 2.44 -2.64
C ILE A 75 -20.85 2.90 -1.60
N THR A 76 -21.29 3.19 -0.38
CA THR A 76 -20.38 3.57 0.72
C THR A 76 -19.34 2.49 1.00
N LEU A 77 -19.76 1.23 1.04
CA LEU A 77 -18.90 0.08 1.25
C LEU A 77 -17.89 -0.10 0.10
N LEU A 78 -18.38 -0.03 -1.15
CA LEU A 78 -17.52 -0.10 -2.33
C LEU A 78 -16.53 1.06 -2.38
N PHE A 79 -16.95 2.27 -2.04
CA PHE A 79 -16.08 3.44 -2.03
C PHE A 79 -14.95 3.31 -0.99
N ALA A 80 -15.27 2.86 0.22
CA ALA A 80 -14.26 2.64 1.25
C ALA A 80 -13.23 1.57 0.83
N ASN A 81 -13.71 0.44 0.28
CA ASN A 81 -12.84 -0.62 -0.24
C ASN A 81 -12.00 -0.15 -1.43
N PHE A 82 -12.56 0.68 -2.31
CA PHE A 82 -11.85 1.27 -3.43
C PHE A 82 -10.74 2.21 -2.96
N ALA A 83 -11.02 3.09 -1.98
CA ALA A 83 -10.03 4.01 -1.42
C ALA A 83 -8.85 3.26 -0.80
N GLU A 84 -9.11 2.16 -0.11
CA GLU A 84 -8.06 1.30 0.44
C GLU A 84 -7.29 0.56 -0.66
N ALA A 85 -8.00 -0.03 -1.65
CA ALA A 85 -7.38 -0.76 -2.74
C ALA A 85 -6.47 0.11 -3.62
N ILE A 86 -6.86 1.35 -3.92
CA ILE A 86 -6.03 2.27 -4.71
C ILE A 86 -4.77 2.69 -3.95
N ALA A 87 -4.85 2.83 -2.63
CA ALA A 87 -3.71 3.13 -1.79
C ALA A 87 -2.71 1.96 -1.75
N GLU A 88 -3.19 0.71 -1.59
CA GLU A 88 -2.36 -0.50 -1.63
C GLU A 88 -1.72 -0.71 -3.00
N ALA A 89 -2.48 -0.55 -4.09
CA ALA A 89 -2.00 -0.73 -5.45
C ALA A 89 -0.87 0.26 -5.80
N ARG A 90 -0.91 1.49 -5.27
CA ARG A 90 0.19 2.46 -5.43
C ARG A 90 1.46 2.01 -4.73
N GLY A 91 1.36 1.55 -3.49
CA GLY A 91 2.52 1.02 -2.76
C GLY A 91 3.18 -0.13 -3.52
N LYS A 92 2.38 -1.06 -4.06
CA LYS A 92 2.87 -2.17 -4.87
C LYS A 92 3.53 -1.73 -6.18
N ALA A 93 2.90 -0.80 -6.92
CA ALA A 93 3.45 -0.31 -8.18
C ALA A 93 4.82 0.37 -8.00
N GLN A 94 5.06 0.98 -6.85
CA GLN A 94 6.33 1.60 -6.53
C GLN A 94 7.43 0.56 -6.24
N ALA A 95 7.10 -0.49 -5.49
CA ALA A 95 8.00 -1.63 -5.27
C ALA A 95 8.36 -2.33 -6.57
N ASP A 96 7.38 -2.57 -7.45
CA ASP A 96 7.60 -3.17 -8.77
C ASP A 96 8.50 -2.28 -9.67
N SER A 97 8.38 -0.95 -9.56
CA SER A 97 9.27 -0.02 -10.28
C SER A 97 10.72 -0.14 -9.83
N LEU A 98 10.96 -0.23 -8.52
CA LEU A 98 12.30 -0.44 -7.95
C LEU A 98 12.89 -1.79 -8.38
N ARG A 99 12.07 -2.85 -8.41
CA ARG A 99 12.51 -4.17 -8.90
C ARG A 99 12.92 -4.15 -10.36
N LYS A 100 12.13 -3.52 -11.22
CA LYS A 100 12.45 -3.41 -12.66
C LYS A 100 13.76 -2.69 -12.89
N THR A 101 14.05 -1.63 -12.15
CA THR A 101 15.33 -0.91 -12.25
C THR A 101 16.52 -1.82 -11.95
N ARG A 102 16.35 -2.75 -11.00
CA ARG A 102 17.37 -3.74 -10.67
C ARG A 102 17.52 -4.84 -11.74
N GLU A 103 16.40 -5.41 -12.19
CA GLU A 103 16.40 -6.55 -13.13
C GLU A 103 16.96 -6.20 -14.51
N GLU A 104 16.84 -4.94 -14.94
CA GLU A 104 17.25 -4.45 -16.25
C GLU A 104 18.72 -3.95 -16.29
N THR A 105 19.43 -3.95 -15.15
CA THR A 105 20.82 -3.45 -15.12
C THR A 105 21.80 -4.52 -15.63
N PRO A 106 22.47 -4.30 -16.78
CA PRO A 106 23.51 -5.21 -17.27
C PRO A 106 24.75 -5.11 -16.40
N ALA A 107 25.40 -6.24 -16.15
CA ALA A 107 26.64 -6.33 -15.40
C ALA A 107 27.76 -6.89 -16.30
N LYS A 108 28.90 -6.20 -16.36
CA LYS A 108 30.11 -6.63 -17.06
C LYS A 108 30.93 -7.56 -16.13
N LEU A 109 30.53 -8.85 -16.06
CA LEU A 109 31.22 -9.85 -15.23
C LEU A 109 32.61 -10.14 -15.76
N VAL A 110 33.63 -10.01 -14.92
CA VAL A 110 35.04 -10.24 -15.25
C VAL A 110 35.46 -11.64 -14.80
N ASN A 111 35.83 -12.50 -15.77
CA ASN A 111 36.39 -13.81 -15.50
C ASN A 111 37.81 -13.88 -16.11
N GLY A 112 38.82 -13.67 -15.28
CA GLY A 112 40.21 -13.57 -15.75
C GLY A 112 40.37 -12.42 -16.76
N ASN A 113 40.69 -12.72 -18.03
CA ASN A 113 40.84 -11.74 -19.10
C ASN A 113 39.58 -11.54 -19.96
N THR A 114 38.49 -12.20 -19.64
CA THR A 114 37.24 -12.11 -20.43
C THR A 114 36.15 -11.35 -19.66
N VAL A 115 35.47 -10.45 -20.37
CA VAL A 115 34.31 -9.72 -19.84
C VAL A 115 33.05 -10.28 -20.53
N ARG A 116 32.07 -10.69 -19.73
CA ARG A 116 30.75 -11.16 -20.21
C ARG A 116 29.66 -10.28 -19.65
N ILE A 117 28.71 -9.90 -20.50
CA ILE A 117 27.54 -9.17 -20.07
C ILE A 117 26.51 -10.19 -19.51
N VAL A 118 26.13 -10.01 -18.26
CA VAL A 118 25.12 -10.82 -17.57
C VAL A 118 24.08 -9.90 -16.93
N SER A 119 22.93 -10.44 -16.52
CA SER A 119 21.98 -9.68 -15.68
C SER A 119 22.54 -9.49 -14.28
N SER A 120 22.27 -8.37 -13.64
CA SER A 120 22.64 -8.11 -12.24
C SER A 120 22.16 -9.22 -11.27
N ASN A 121 21.03 -9.86 -11.58
CA ASN A 121 20.49 -10.97 -10.78
C ASN A 121 21.33 -12.27 -10.88
N ALA A 122 22.19 -12.41 -11.88
CA ALA A 122 23.07 -13.56 -12.05
C ALA A 122 24.39 -13.43 -11.27
N LEU A 123 24.68 -12.23 -10.73
CA LEU A 123 25.89 -11.98 -9.94
C LEU A 123 25.82 -12.70 -8.59
N LYS A 124 26.93 -13.30 -8.20
CA LYS A 124 27.10 -14.00 -6.92
C LYS A 124 28.12 -13.26 -6.05
N LYS A 125 28.06 -13.49 -4.76
CA LYS A 125 29.06 -12.97 -3.81
C LYS A 125 30.48 -13.41 -4.24
N ASN A 126 31.40 -12.47 -4.22
CA ASN A 126 32.77 -12.56 -4.68
C ASN A 126 32.97 -12.53 -6.21
N ASP A 127 31.92 -12.44 -7.01
CA ASP A 127 32.07 -12.13 -8.43
C ASP A 127 32.70 -10.74 -8.60
N ILE A 128 33.47 -10.55 -9.66
CA ILE A 128 34.07 -9.26 -9.99
C ILE A 128 33.36 -8.71 -11.23
N PHE A 129 32.86 -7.50 -11.14
CA PHE A 129 32.30 -6.78 -12.29
C PHE A 129 33.04 -5.47 -12.53
N GLU A 130 32.99 -4.99 -13.76
CA GLU A 130 33.59 -3.74 -14.19
C GLU A 130 32.50 -2.72 -14.52
N CYS A 131 32.70 -1.47 -14.09
CA CYS A 131 31.86 -0.34 -14.46
C CYS A 131 32.73 0.80 -15.00
N GLU A 132 32.21 1.47 -16.04
CA GLU A 132 32.82 2.63 -16.69
C GLU A 132 31.90 3.85 -16.56
N ALA A 133 32.41 5.02 -16.90
CA ALA A 133 31.64 6.25 -16.93
C ALA A 133 30.33 6.08 -17.74
N GLY A 134 29.21 6.35 -17.12
CA GLY A 134 27.85 6.19 -17.68
C GLY A 134 27.13 4.92 -17.26
N ASP A 135 27.82 3.91 -16.76
CA ASP A 135 27.23 2.65 -16.28
C ASP A 135 26.51 2.84 -14.95
N ILE A 136 25.48 2.02 -14.74
CA ILE A 136 24.82 1.86 -13.43
C ILE A 136 25.49 0.68 -12.71
N VAL A 137 25.85 0.87 -11.46
CA VAL A 137 26.43 -0.17 -10.60
C VAL A 137 25.40 -1.29 -10.41
N PRO A 138 25.70 -2.53 -10.85
CA PRO A 138 24.68 -3.60 -10.89
C PRO A 138 24.40 -4.26 -9.54
N ALA A 139 25.33 -4.18 -8.59
CA ALA A 139 25.21 -4.81 -7.26
C ALA A 139 26.07 -4.07 -6.23
N ASP A 140 25.71 -4.28 -4.95
CA ASP A 140 26.51 -3.76 -3.84
C ASP A 140 27.88 -4.49 -3.80
N GLY A 141 28.94 -3.71 -3.63
CA GLY A 141 30.27 -4.28 -3.65
C GLY A 141 31.35 -3.37 -3.08
N GLU A 142 32.55 -3.87 -3.14
CA GLU A 142 33.81 -3.17 -2.75
C GLU A 142 34.69 -2.96 -3.97
N ILE A 143 35.11 -1.73 -4.18
CA ILE A 143 36.10 -1.41 -5.25
C ILE A 143 37.41 -2.06 -4.90
N ILE A 144 37.91 -2.91 -5.80
CA ILE A 144 39.21 -3.60 -5.70
C ILE A 144 40.26 -2.97 -6.57
N GLU A 145 39.83 -2.23 -7.62
CA GLU A 145 40.75 -1.56 -8.56
C GLU A 145 40.07 -0.30 -9.13
N GLY A 146 40.84 0.80 -9.19
CA GLY A 146 40.38 2.06 -9.76
C GLY A 146 39.85 3.07 -8.77
N LEU A 147 39.44 4.22 -9.32
CA LEU A 147 38.83 5.35 -8.63
C LEU A 147 37.76 5.91 -9.56
N ALA A 148 36.61 6.31 -9.02
CA ALA A 148 35.55 6.93 -9.80
C ALA A 148 34.75 7.94 -8.99
N SER A 149 34.20 8.91 -9.70
CA SER A 149 33.13 9.76 -9.17
C SER A 149 31.80 9.07 -9.40
N ILE A 150 31.01 8.90 -8.36
CA ILE A 150 29.73 8.16 -8.38
C ILE A 150 28.60 9.09 -7.94
N ASP A 151 27.53 9.11 -8.72
CA ASP A 151 26.27 9.77 -8.39
C ASP A 151 25.42 8.79 -7.58
N GLU A 152 25.27 9.08 -6.30
CA GLU A 152 24.47 8.31 -5.36
C GLU A 152 23.09 8.95 -5.12
N SER A 153 22.74 10.00 -5.87
CA SER A 153 21.50 10.77 -5.66
C SER A 153 20.22 9.95 -5.74
N ALA A 154 20.22 8.89 -6.57
CA ALA A 154 19.09 7.97 -6.67
C ALA A 154 18.85 7.15 -5.38
N ILE A 155 19.89 7.01 -4.53
CA ILE A 155 19.87 6.20 -3.30
C ILE A 155 19.86 7.09 -2.06
N THR A 156 20.79 8.06 -1.99
CA THR A 156 20.95 8.92 -0.80
C THR A 156 20.14 10.21 -0.87
N GLY A 157 19.70 10.61 -2.07
CA GLY A 157 19.07 11.91 -2.32
C GLY A 157 20.06 13.08 -2.40
N GLU A 158 21.34 12.86 -2.16
CA GLU A 158 22.38 13.90 -2.25
C GLU A 158 22.79 14.10 -3.70
N SER A 159 22.71 15.35 -4.20
CA SER A 159 23.03 15.66 -5.59
C SER A 159 24.54 15.79 -5.87
N ALA A 160 25.38 15.86 -4.84
CA ALA A 160 26.81 15.97 -5.00
C ALA A 160 27.44 14.60 -5.25
N PRO A 161 28.23 14.42 -6.35
CA PRO A 161 28.90 13.17 -6.59
C PRO A 161 29.94 12.86 -5.50
N VAL A 162 30.06 11.57 -5.16
CA VAL A 162 31.02 11.08 -4.17
C VAL A 162 32.17 10.38 -4.86
N ILE A 163 33.41 10.68 -4.42
CA ILE A 163 34.59 9.97 -4.90
C ILE A 163 34.71 8.65 -4.14
N ARG A 164 34.77 7.54 -4.89
CA ARG A 164 34.98 6.18 -4.39
C ARG A 164 36.25 5.60 -4.99
N GLU A 165 37.06 4.92 -4.18
CA GLU A 165 38.39 4.41 -4.57
C GLU A 165 38.71 3.05 -3.95
N ALA A 166 39.62 2.31 -4.57
CA ALA A 166 40.06 1.03 -4.05
C ALA A 166 40.83 1.21 -2.73
N GLY A 167 40.43 0.46 -1.69
CA GLY A 167 41.06 0.45 -0.37
C GLY A 167 40.56 1.56 0.55
N GLY A 168 40.49 1.25 1.84
CA GLY A 168 40.05 2.16 2.90
C GLY A 168 38.53 2.33 2.99
N ASP A 169 38.10 3.38 3.69
CA ASP A 169 36.70 3.62 4.07
C ASP A 169 35.81 4.03 2.90
N LYS A 170 36.39 4.38 1.74
CA LYS A 170 35.66 4.84 0.55
C LYS A 170 35.51 3.79 -0.53
N SER A 171 35.83 2.53 -0.26
CA SER A 171 35.81 1.45 -1.25
C SER A 171 34.43 0.86 -1.52
N SER A 172 33.44 1.15 -0.70
CA SER A 172 32.09 0.60 -0.82
C SER A 172 31.28 1.32 -1.89
N VAL A 173 30.58 0.56 -2.75
CA VAL A 173 29.60 1.06 -3.74
C VAL A 173 28.27 0.36 -3.59
N THR A 174 27.20 1.08 -3.91
CA THR A 174 25.83 0.60 -3.80
C THR A 174 25.23 0.37 -5.18
N GLY A 175 24.57 -0.76 -5.37
CA GLY A 175 23.83 -1.07 -6.60
C GLY A 175 22.74 -0.03 -6.89
N GLY A 176 22.59 0.35 -8.17
CA GLY A 176 21.66 1.38 -8.60
C GLY A 176 22.24 2.80 -8.64
N THR A 177 23.47 3.01 -8.17
CA THR A 177 24.20 4.28 -8.32
C THR A 177 24.82 4.39 -9.71
N LYS A 178 25.18 5.59 -10.17
CA LYS A 178 25.71 5.83 -11.50
C LYS A 178 27.17 6.27 -11.45
N VAL A 179 28.03 5.59 -12.21
CA VAL A 179 29.42 5.99 -12.39
C VAL A 179 29.51 7.19 -13.34
N LEU A 180 30.14 8.28 -12.92
CA LEU A 180 30.24 9.51 -13.69
C LEU A 180 31.62 9.67 -14.39
N SER A 181 32.69 9.14 -13.79
CA SER A 181 34.03 9.22 -14.37
C SER A 181 34.77 7.89 -14.18
N ASP A 182 35.78 7.69 -15.03
CA ASP A 182 36.76 6.63 -14.95
C ASP A 182 36.20 5.19 -15.01
N ARG A 183 36.99 4.23 -14.58
CA ARG A 183 36.70 2.80 -14.59
C ARG A 183 37.02 2.18 -13.24
N ILE A 184 36.13 1.39 -12.72
CA ILE A 184 36.34 0.65 -11.47
C ILE A 184 36.05 -0.83 -11.66
N ARG A 185 36.75 -1.68 -10.91
CA ARG A 185 36.43 -3.08 -10.71
C ARG A 185 35.94 -3.29 -9.29
N VAL A 186 34.81 -3.95 -9.20
CA VAL A 186 34.07 -4.11 -7.94
C VAL A 186 33.88 -5.59 -7.67
N ARG A 187 34.16 -6.00 -6.43
CA ARG A 187 33.84 -7.33 -5.91
C ARG A 187 32.48 -7.28 -5.24
N VAL A 188 31.58 -8.15 -5.63
CA VAL A 188 30.25 -8.27 -5.03
C VAL A 188 30.35 -8.71 -3.58
N THR A 189 29.77 -7.94 -2.67
CA THR A 189 29.77 -8.23 -1.22
C THR A 189 28.42 -8.75 -0.71
N ALA A 190 27.31 -8.37 -1.34
CA ALA A 190 25.96 -8.77 -0.95
C ALA A 190 25.48 -9.99 -1.75
N MET A 191 24.75 -10.90 -1.11
CA MET A 191 24.03 -11.95 -1.83
C MET A 191 22.77 -11.39 -2.51
N PRO A 192 22.28 -12.04 -3.59
CA PRO A 192 20.96 -11.71 -4.13
C PRO A 192 19.90 -11.80 -3.02
N GLY A 193 19.14 -10.73 -2.81
CA GLY A 193 18.19 -10.61 -1.72
C GLY A 193 18.70 -9.84 -0.48
N GLU A 194 20.02 -9.60 -0.37
CA GLU A 194 20.62 -8.90 0.77
C GLU A 194 21.13 -7.49 0.41
N SER A 195 21.04 -7.09 -0.86
CA SER A 195 21.50 -5.77 -1.30
C SER A 195 20.72 -4.64 -0.60
N PHE A 196 21.27 -3.45 -0.60
CA PHE A 196 20.60 -2.27 -0.08
C PHE A 196 19.25 -2.05 -0.79
N LEU A 197 19.19 -2.22 -2.11
CA LEU A 197 17.97 -2.16 -2.89
C LEU A 197 16.97 -3.27 -2.50
N ASP A 198 17.44 -4.49 -2.24
CA ASP A 198 16.58 -5.58 -1.76
C ASP A 198 15.98 -5.28 -0.40
N LYS A 199 16.77 -4.73 0.51
CA LYS A 199 16.29 -4.28 1.81
C LYS A 199 15.27 -3.16 1.67
N MET A 200 15.50 -2.20 0.76
CA MET A 200 14.51 -1.16 0.45
C MET A 200 13.22 -1.74 -0.11
N ILE A 201 13.31 -2.64 -1.09
CA ILE A 201 12.14 -3.33 -1.68
C ILE A 201 11.40 -4.11 -0.59
N SER A 202 12.12 -4.89 0.23
CA SER A 202 11.52 -5.66 1.31
C SER A 202 10.86 -4.78 2.38
N LEU A 203 11.42 -3.59 2.64
CA LEU A 203 10.81 -2.59 3.53
C LEU A 203 9.53 -1.98 2.93
N VAL A 204 9.47 -1.82 1.61
CA VAL A 204 8.28 -1.31 0.91
C VAL A 204 7.23 -2.41 0.75
N GLU A 205 7.63 -3.65 0.45
CA GLU A 205 6.73 -4.80 0.26
C GLU A 205 6.36 -5.52 1.56
N GLY A 206 7.35 -5.75 2.41
CA GLY A 206 7.21 -6.44 3.70
C GLY A 206 6.72 -5.54 4.82
N ALA A 207 6.55 -4.27 4.57
CA ALA A 207 5.78 -3.41 5.43
C ALA A 207 4.31 -3.85 5.34
N SER A 208 3.98 -4.99 5.99
CA SER A 208 2.71 -5.05 6.69
C SER A 208 2.73 -3.80 7.56
N ARG A 209 2.10 -2.75 7.02
CA ARG A 209 2.06 -1.41 7.59
C ARG A 209 1.81 -1.53 9.09
N GLN A 210 2.84 -1.30 9.90
CA GLN A 210 2.66 -1.22 11.33
C GLN A 210 1.78 -0.01 11.60
N LYS A 211 0.58 -0.27 12.12
CA LYS A 211 -0.33 0.80 12.53
C LYS A 211 0.38 1.69 13.54
N THR A 212 0.28 2.99 13.35
CA THR A 212 0.80 3.94 14.34
C THR A 212 0.05 3.79 15.66
N PRO A 213 0.64 4.15 16.82
CA PRO A 213 -0.08 4.15 18.09
C PRO A 213 -1.39 4.96 18.03
N ASN A 214 -1.40 6.08 17.30
CA ASN A 214 -2.60 6.88 17.09
C ASN A 214 -3.66 6.14 16.28
N GLU A 215 -3.26 5.39 15.25
CA GLU A 215 -4.20 4.55 14.47
C GLU A 215 -4.76 3.40 15.32
N ILE A 216 -3.94 2.80 16.18
CA ILE A 216 -4.38 1.76 17.12
C ILE A 216 -5.37 2.36 18.13
N ALA A 217 -5.03 3.50 18.75
CA ALA A 217 -5.90 4.18 19.70
C ALA A 217 -7.24 4.57 19.05
N LEU A 218 -7.19 5.12 17.82
CA LEU A 218 -8.40 5.48 17.07
C LEU A 218 -9.22 4.25 16.71
N THR A 219 -8.60 3.13 16.32
CA THR A 219 -9.31 1.88 16.03
C THR A 219 -10.03 1.35 17.28
N ILE A 220 -9.39 1.40 18.45
CA ILE A 220 -9.98 1.00 19.74
C ILE A 220 -11.15 1.91 20.09
N LEU A 221 -10.97 3.23 19.95
CA LEU A 221 -12.03 4.21 20.22
C LEU A 221 -13.25 3.98 19.30
N LEU A 222 -13.01 3.79 18.02
CA LEU A 222 -14.05 3.53 17.03
C LEU A 222 -14.79 2.20 17.28
N ALA A 223 -14.06 1.15 17.68
CA ALA A 223 -14.67 -0.12 18.09
C ALA A 223 -15.53 0.05 19.34
N GLY A 224 -15.04 0.82 20.32
CA GLY A 224 -15.80 1.17 21.52
C GLY A 224 -17.10 1.92 21.18
N PHE A 225 -17.05 2.95 20.34
CA PHE A 225 -18.25 3.65 19.87
C PHE A 225 -19.21 2.73 19.12
N THR A 226 -18.70 1.85 18.27
CA THR A 226 -19.54 0.88 17.56
C THR A 226 -20.32 0.01 18.53
N ILE A 227 -19.69 -0.50 19.59
CA ILE A 227 -20.35 -1.30 20.63
C ILE A 227 -21.42 -0.47 21.36
N VAL A 228 -21.10 0.77 21.76
CA VAL A 228 -22.07 1.67 22.42
C VAL A 228 -23.27 1.92 21.52
N PHE A 229 -23.05 2.21 20.23
CA PHE A 229 -24.15 2.47 19.30
C PHE A 229 -24.98 1.22 18.99
N VAL A 230 -24.38 0.03 18.95
CA VAL A 230 -25.12 -1.24 18.88
C VAL A 230 -26.05 -1.36 20.07
N ILE A 231 -25.55 -1.10 21.30
CA ILE A 231 -26.40 -1.16 22.53
C ILE A 231 -27.51 -0.13 22.47
N VAL A 232 -27.20 1.12 22.11
CA VAL A 232 -28.20 2.20 21.99
C VAL A 232 -29.27 1.84 20.99
N CYS A 233 -28.88 1.36 19.80
CA CYS A 233 -29.81 0.91 18.80
C CYS A 233 -30.66 -0.29 19.29
N ALA A 234 -30.04 -1.30 19.90
CA ALA A 234 -30.75 -2.47 20.41
C ALA A 234 -31.79 -2.09 21.49
N THR A 235 -31.46 -1.11 22.33
CA THR A 235 -32.42 -0.63 23.38
C THR A 235 -33.48 0.32 22.83
N LEU A 236 -33.24 1.03 21.73
CA LEU A 236 -34.18 1.95 21.14
C LEU A 236 -35.47 1.25 20.64
N LYS A 237 -35.34 0.04 20.09
CA LYS A 237 -36.50 -0.72 19.57
C LYS A 237 -37.56 -1.00 20.64
N PRO A 238 -37.23 -1.58 21.82
CA PRO A 238 -38.23 -1.77 22.89
C PRO A 238 -38.87 -0.46 23.37
N PHE A 239 -38.09 0.64 23.44
CA PHE A 239 -38.67 1.94 23.81
C PHE A 239 -39.62 2.47 22.75
N ALA A 240 -39.30 2.34 21.47
CA ALA A 240 -40.19 2.71 20.38
C ALA A 240 -41.51 1.93 20.42
N ASP A 241 -41.43 0.62 20.63
CA ASP A 241 -42.60 -0.25 20.75
C ASP A 241 -43.45 0.14 21.95
N TYR A 242 -42.83 0.50 23.08
CA TYR A 242 -43.54 0.95 24.29
C TYR A 242 -44.35 2.24 24.07
N VAL A 243 -43.81 3.19 23.29
CA VAL A 243 -44.52 4.44 22.95
C VAL A 243 -45.40 4.31 21.71
N GLY A 244 -45.52 3.13 21.12
CA GLY A 244 -46.32 2.90 19.92
C GLY A 244 -45.71 3.47 18.62
N ALA A 245 -44.41 3.78 18.61
CA ALA A 245 -43.72 4.27 17.43
C ALA A 245 -43.20 3.11 16.57
N ASN A 246 -43.67 3.02 15.34
CA ASN A 246 -43.19 2.02 14.38
C ASN A 246 -41.90 2.50 13.72
N ILE A 247 -40.75 1.89 14.09
CA ILE A 247 -39.45 2.11 13.44
C ILE A 247 -39.16 0.96 12.49
N THR A 248 -39.00 1.26 11.20
CA THR A 248 -38.66 0.26 10.20
C THR A 248 -37.19 -0.19 10.33
N ILE A 249 -36.88 -1.39 9.87
CA ILE A 249 -35.51 -1.92 9.86
C ILE A 249 -34.58 -0.97 9.10
N ALA A 250 -34.99 -0.44 7.95
CA ALA A 250 -34.22 0.51 7.19
C ALA A 250 -33.92 1.80 7.95
N ALA A 251 -34.92 2.37 8.67
CA ALA A 251 -34.72 3.55 9.51
C ALA A 251 -33.73 3.26 10.63
N PHE A 252 -33.82 2.09 11.23
CA PHE A 252 -32.94 1.64 12.29
C PHE A 252 -31.48 1.47 11.82
N ILE A 253 -31.30 0.83 10.67
CA ILE A 253 -29.99 0.67 10.04
C ILE A 253 -29.40 2.04 9.64
N SER A 254 -30.22 2.91 9.07
CA SER A 254 -29.79 4.27 8.72
C SER A 254 -29.31 5.06 9.93
N LEU A 255 -30.06 5.02 11.04
CA LEU A 255 -29.65 5.64 12.30
C LEU A 255 -28.33 5.06 12.81
N PHE A 256 -28.22 3.74 12.84
CA PHE A 256 -27.02 3.05 13.29
C PHE A 256 -25.78 3.44 12.48
N VAL A 257 -25.88 3.42 11.15
CA VAL A 257 -24.75 3.79 10.26
C VAL A 257 -24.40 5.28 10.36
N CYS A 258 -25.39 6.16 10.59
CA CYS A 258 -25.14 7.58 10.85
C CYS A 258 -24.37 7.83 12.16
N LEU A 259 -24.59 7.01 13.18
CA LEU A 259 -23.89 7.12 14.45
C LEU A 259 -22.44 6.64 14.36
N ILE A 260 -22.15 5.66 13.53
CA ILE A 260 -20.80 5.12 13.35
C ILE A 260 -19.99 6.04 12.42
N PRO A 261 -18.77 6.49 12.81
CA PRO A 261 -17.91 7.32 11.96
C PRO A 261 -17.26 6.47 10.86
N THR A 262 -18.05 5.99 9.92
CA THR A 262 -17.65 5.09 8.82
C THR A 262 -16.57 5.67 7.94
N THR A 263 -16.59 7.00 7.71
CA THR A 263 -15.59 7.71 6.92
C THR A 263 -14.19 7.61 7.53
N ILE A 264 -14.07 7.74 8.86
CA ILE A 264 -12.79 7.58 9.56
C ILE A 264 -12.33 6.12 9.46
N GLY A 265 -13.22 5.15 9.72
CA GLY A 265 -12.90 3.72 9.65
C GLY A 265 -12.46 3.28 8.26
N GLY A 266 -13.09 3.80 7.20
CA GLY A 266 -12.77 3.46 5.81
C GLY A 266 -11.50 4.15 5.28
N LEU A 267 -11.28 5.42 5.66
CA LEU A 267 -10.18 6.22 5.09
C LEU A 267 -8.90 6.23 5.91
N LEU A 268 -8.93 5.78 7.17
CA LEU A 268 -7.78 5.83 8.06
C LEU A 268 -6.54 5.13 7.46
N SER A 269 -6.74 3.95 6.88
CA SER A 269 -5.68 3.20 6.20
C SER A 269 -5.19 3.92 4.94
N ALA A 270 -6.08 4.47 4.14
CA ALA A 270 -5.76 5.20 2.92
C ALA A 270 -4.94 6.48 3.19
N ILE A 271 -5.28 7.23 4.23
CA ILE A 271 -4.55 8.45 4.64
C ILE A 271 -3.10 8.13 5.01
N GLY A 272 -2.89 7.08 5.80
CA GLY A 272 -1.54 6.68 6.20
C GLY A 272 -0.69 6.22 5.00
N ILE A 273 -1.26 5.48 4.05
CA ILE A 273 -0.55 5.06 2.83
C ILE A 273 -0.22 6.27 1.94
N ALA A 274 -1.15 7.22 1.80
CA ALA A 274 -0.91 8.45 1.05
C ALA A 274 0.20 9.32 1.70
N GLY A 275 0.31 9.33 3.02
CA GLY A 275 1.39 10.00 3.75
C GLY A 275 2.76 9.36 3.45
N MET A 276 2.84 8.03 3.47
CA MET A 276 4.06 7.30 3.12
C MET A 276 4.47 7.51 1.65
N ASP A 277 3.51 7.53 0.71
CA ASP A 277 3.79 7.80 -0.71
C ASP A 277 4.43 9.19 -0.90
N ARG A 278 3.98 10.21 -0.17
CA ARG A 278 4.60 11.54 -0.23
C ARG A 278 6.04 11.55 0.31
N ALA A 279 6.29 10.85 1.40
CA ALA A 279 7.63 10.74 1.96
C ALA A 279 8.59 10.02 1.00
N LEU A 280 8.13 8.93 0.38
CA LEU A 280 8.90 8.20 -0.64
C LEU A 280 9.24 9.07 -1.85
N ARG A 281 8.31 9.92 -2.32
CA ARG A 281 8.58 10.89 -3.40
C ARG A 281 9.62 11.94 -3.04
N ALA A 282 9.81 12.18 -1.75
CA ALA A 282 10.86 13.04 -1.21
C ALA A 282 12.15 12.26 -0.87
N ASN A 283 12.30 11.02 -1.40
CA ASN A 283 13.42 10.11 -1.12
C ASN A 283 13.57 9.73 0.36
N VAL A 284 12.47 9.80 1.13
CA VAL A 284 12.44 9.40 2.54
C VAL A 284 11.71 8.06 2.68
N ILE A 285 12.44 7.02 3.06
CA ILE A 285 11.85 5.71 3.34
C ILE A 285 11.31 5.70 4.76
N THR A 286 10.00 5.58 4.88
CA THR A 286 9.32 5.49 6.17
C THR A 286 8.92 4.05 6.45
N LYS A 287 9.34 3.51 7.61
CA LYS A 287 8.92 2.17 8.07
C LYS A 287 7.48 2.15 8.58
N SER A 288 6.92 3.30 8.90
CA SER A 288 5.54 3.44 9.37
C SER A 288 5.06 4.87 9.16
N GLY A 289 3.74 5.10 9.22
CA GLY A 289 3.16 6.45 9.18
C GLY A 289 3.52 7.34 10.38
N LYS A 290 4.50 6.93 11.20
CA LYS A 290 5.00 7.66 12.38
C LYS A 290 6.02 8.75 12.04
N ALA A 291 6.58 8.71 10.85
CA ALA A 291 7.61 9.65 10.41
C ALA A 291 7.03 11.00 9.97
#